data_5d7378bb51ac97088c68ba197a0661ba
#
_entry.id   5d7378bb51ac97088c68ba197a0661ba
#
_cell.length_a   1.000
_cell.length_b   1.000
_cell.length_c   1.000
_cell.angle_alpha   90.00
_cell.angle_beta   90.00
_cell.angle_gamma   90.00
#
_symmetry.space_group_name_H-M   'P 1'
#
loop_
_entity.id
_entity.type
_entity.pdbx_description
1 polymer ?
#
loop_
_entity_poly.entity_id
_entity_poly.type
_entity_poly.pdbx_seq_one_letter_code
_entity_poly.pdbx_strand_id
1 'polypeptide(L)'
;MLGEVLAEVTRGGKVESIHAGHVVLLNADGSIAFQKGDPTLPMYSRSSLKSIQASAMVRAGLDLEPRLLALVCASHAGTQMHQSGALAILAKADLDEHSLQCVICLLYTSPSPRDS
;
A
#
# COMPACT_ATOMS: atom_id res chain seq x y z
N MET A 1 -10.23 -18.19 -5.04
CA MET A 1 -9.61 -18.81 -6.23
C MET A 1 -8.10 -18.72 -6.13
N LEU A 2 -7.44 -19.83 -6.37
CA LEU A 2 -5.98 -19.87 -6.40
C LEU A 2 -5.48 -19.31 -7.74
N GLY A 3 -4.46 -18.44 -7.68
CA GLY A 3 -3.83 -17.93 -8.89
C GLY A 3 -2.87 -18.94 -9.52
N GLU A 4 -2.19 -18.52 -10.56
CA GLU A 4 -1.09 -19.28 -11.15
C GLU A 4 0.20 -19.05 -10.37
N VAL A 5 1.12 -20.01 -10.42
CA VAL A 5 2.43 -19.86 -9.79
C VAL A 5 3.21 -18.74 -10.46
N LEU A 6 3.58 -17.73 -9.68
CA LEU A 6 4.30 -16.54 -10.15
C LEU A 6 5.78 -16.58 -9.75
N ALA A 7 6.10 -17.20 -8.62
CA ALA A 7 7.46 -17.27 -8.11
C ALA A 7 7.67 -18.56 -7.33
N GLU A 8 8.89 -19.06 -7.36
CA GLU A 8 9.32 -20.22 -6.58
C GLU A 8 10.55 -19.84 -5.77
N VAL A 9 10.57 -20.25 -4.51
CA VAL A 9 11.76 -20.16 -3.66
C VAL A 9 12.42 -21.54 -3.66
N THR A 10 13.70 -21.57 -4.01
CA THR A 10 14.46 -22.83 -4.06
C THR A 10 15.54 -22.86 -3.01
N ARG A 11 15.80 -24.05 -2.49
CA ARG A 11 16.89 -24.33 -1.58
C ARG A 11 17.55 -25.64 -1.96
N GLY A 12 18.86 -25.62 -2.17
CA GLY A 12 19.61 -26.82 -2.58
C GLY A 12 19.09 -27.43 -3.88
N GLY A 13 18.64 -26.63 -4.82
CA GLY A 13 18.10 -27.06 -6.11
C GLY A 13 16.67 -27.63 -6.06
N LYS A 14 16.02 -27.58 -4.89
CA LYS A 14 14.64 -28.04 -4.75
C LYS A 14 13.72 -26.87 -4.41
N VAL A 15 12.48 -26.92 -4.90
CA VAL A 15 11.48 -25.93 -4.61
C VAL A 15 11.06 -26.08 -3.14
N GLU A 16 11.24 -25.02 -2.35
CA GLU A 16 10.88 -24.96 -0.93
C GLU A 16 9.50 -24.35 -0.73
N SER A 17 9.17 -23.32 -1.49
CA SER A 17 7.85 -22.70 -1.44
C SER A 17 7.49 -22.10 -2.79
N ILE A 18 6.19 -21.93 -3.01
CA ILE A 18 5.66 -21.29 -4.21
C ILE A 18 4.77 -20.12 -3.81
N HIS A 19 4.72 -19.11 -4.67
CA HIS A 19 3.84 -17.97 -4.53
C HIS A 19 2.92 -17.92 -5.74
N ALA A 20 1.63 -18.04 -5.51
CA ALA A 20 0.62 -18.01 -6.55
C ALA A 20 -0.15 -16.68 -6.49
N GLY A 21 -0.61 -16.22 -7.63
CA GLY A 21 -1.34 -14.97 -7.71
C GLY A 21 -1.81 -14.67 -9.12
N HIS A 22 -2.15 -13.43 -9.34
CA HIS A 22 -2.62 -12.92 -10.61
C HIS A 22 -1.78 -11.71 -11.00
N VAL A 23 -1.45 -11.60 -12.29
CA VAL A 23 -0.68 -10.47 -12.79
C VAL A 23 -1.22 -10.05 -14.15
N VAL A 24 -1.21 -8.76 -14.40
CA VAL A 24 -1.53 -8.20 -15.71
C VAL A 24 -0.58 -7.05 -16.03
N LEU A 25 -0.11 -7.02 -17.26
CA LEU A 25 0.62 -5.88 -17.82
C LEU A 25 -0.21 -5.32 -18.96
N LEU A 26 -0.37 -4.01 -18.97
CA LEU A 26 -1.11 -3.31 -20.01
C LEU A 26 -0.15 -2.54 -20.91
N ASN A 27 -0.50 -2.49 -22.18
CA ASN A 27 0.09 -1.53 -23.11
C ASN A 27 -0.42 -0.12 -22.83
N ALA A 28 0.21 0.88 -23.43
CA ALA A 28 -0.19 2.28 -23.24
C ALA A 28 -1.63 2.56 -23.71
N ASP A 29 -2.15 1.77 -24.65
CA ASP A 29 -3.53 1.89 -25.14
C ASP A 29 -4.56 1.13 -24.28
N GLY A 30 -4.12 0.50 -23.20
CA GLY A 30 -4.99 -0.26 -22.30
C GLY A 30 -5.19 -1.71 -22.68
N SER A 31 -4.67 -2.18 -23.82
CA SER A 31 -4.70 -3.59 -24.18
C SER A 31 -3.78 -4.42 -23.30
N ILE A 32 -4.11 -5.72 -23.17
CA ILE A 32 -3.30 -6.62 -22.33
C ILE A 32 -2.04 -7.04 -23.11
N ALA A 33 -0.87 -6.70 -22.57
CA ALA A 33 0.42 -7.16 -23.08
C ALA A 33 0.78 -8.54 -22.54
N PHE A 34 0.42 -8.83 -21.29
CA PHE A 34 0.74 -10.09 -20.62
C PHE A 34 -0.21 -10.29 -19.44
N GLN A 35 -0.62 -11.53 -19.22
CA GLN A 35 -1.36 -11.87 -18.00
C GLN A 35 -1.06 -13.29 -17.54
N LYS A 36 -1.16 -13.51 -16.24
CA LYS A 36 -1.22 -14.82 -15.58
C LYS A 36 -2.33 -14.81 -14.55
N GLY A 37 -3.05 -15.92 -14.42
CA GLY A 37 -4.21 -16.01 -13.57
C GLY A 37 -5.38 -15.23 -14.14
N ASP A 38 -6.24 -14.74 -13.26
CA ASP A 38 -7.44 -13.96 -13.63
C ASP A 38 -7.34 -12.53 -13.07
N PRO A 39 -6.89 -11.56 -13.87
CA PRO A 39 -6.73 -10.18 -13.41
C PRO A 39 -8.06 -9.45 -13.20
N THR A 40 -9.20 -10.05 -13.54
CA THR A 40 -10.52 -9.45 -13.34
C THR A 40 -11.10 -9.73 -11.96
N LEU A 41 -10.47 -10.61 -11.18
CA LEU A 41 -10.96 -10.92 -9.83
C LEU A 41 -10.90 -9.70 -8.92
N PRO A 42 -11.97 -9.40 -8.17
CA PRO A 42 -11.95 -8.35 -7.17
C PRO A 42 -10.91 -8.63 -6.10
N MET A 43 -10.20 -7.59 -5.69
CA MET A 43 -9.20 -7.67 -4.63
C MET A 43 -9.18 -6.40 -3.81
N TYR A 44 -8.73 -6.51 -2.57
CA TYR A 44 -8.43 -5.35 -1.75
C TYR A 44 -7.03 -4.85 -2.14
N SER A 45 -6.97 -3.63 -2.67
CA SER A 45 -5.71 -3.02 -3.10
C SER A 45 -4.78 -2.70 -1.93
N ARG A 46 -5.34 -2.48 -0.74
CA ARG A 46 -4.63 -2.08 0.46
C ARG A 46 -3.70 -0.89 0.16
N SER A 47 -2.46 -0.93 0.65
CA SER A 47 -1.51 0.17 0.48
C SER A 47 -0.93 0.29 -0.93
N SER A 48 -1.22 -0.63 -1.84
CA SER A 48 -0.69 -0.55 -3.21
C SER A 48 -1.25 0.63 -4.01
N LEU A 49 -2.40 1.21 -3.59
CA LEU A 49 -2.97 2.39 -4.22
C LEU A 49 -2.42 3.72 -3.68
N LYS A 50 -1.60 3.71 -2.63
CA LYS A 50 -1.22 4.96 -1.96
C LYS A 50 -0.45 5.91 -2.86
N SER A 51 0.38 5.43 -3.77
CA SER A 51 1.11 6.28 -4.72
C SER A 51 0.16 6.97 -5.70
N ILE A 52 -0.90 6.27 -6.15
CA ILE A 52 -1.92 6.83 -7.03
C ILE A 52 -2.74 7.89 -6.28
N GLN A 53 -3.13 7.59 -5.04
CA GLN A 53 -3.83 8.54 -4.17
C GLN A 53 -3.00 9.79 -3.93
N ALA A 54 -1.70 9.63 -3.63
CA ALA A 54 -0.79 10.75 -3.44
C ALA A 54 -0.65 11.60 -4.72
N SER A 55 -0.58 10.97 -5.88
CA SER A 55 -0.55 11.67 -7.16
C SER A 55 -1.80 12.52 -7.38
N ALA A 56 -2.97 11.99 -7.03
CA ALA A 56 -4.22 12.73 -7.10
C ALA A 56 -4.23 13.92 -6.14
N MET A 57 -3.72 13.74 -4.92
CA MET A 57 -3.59 14.82 -3.94
C MET A 57 -2.68 15.93 -4.41
N VAL A 58 -1.54 15.60 -5.02
CA VAL A 58 -0.60 16.59 -5.58
C VAL A 58 -1.28 17.36 -6.72
N ARG A 59 -2.00 16.66 -7.60
CA ARG A 59 -2.77 17.34 -8.67
C ARG A 59 -3.85 18.25 -8.13
N ALA A 60 -4.41 17.94 -6.97
CA ALA A 60 -5.40 18.77 -6.29
C ALA A 60 -4.80 19.94 -5.52
N GLY A 61 -3.47 20.04 -5.45
CA GLY A 61 -2.79 21.16 -4.81
C GLY A 61 -2.00 20.84 -3.55
N LEU A 62 -1.89 19.55 -3.17
CA LEU A 62 -1.06 19.19 -2.02
C LEU A 62 0.41 19.51 -2.33
N ASP A 63 1.01 20.35 -1.50
CA ASP A 63 2.41 20.77 -1.63
C ASP A 63 3.14 20.42 -0.33
N LEU A 64 3.95 19.37 -0.40
CA LEU A 64 4.75 18.87 0.73
C LEU A 64 6.20 18.66 0.29
N GLU A 65 7.12 18.87 1.22
CA GLU A 65 8.51 18.47 0.97
C GLU A 65 8.61 16.95 0.69
N PRO A 66 9.63 16.50 -0.05
CA PRO A 66 9.74 15.11 -0.47
C PRO A 66 9.62 14.09 0.66
N ARG A 67 10.20 14.38 1.83
CA ARG A 67 10.15 13.50 3.01
C ARG A 67 8.71 13.26 3.49
N LEU A 68 7.92 14.32 3.56
CA LEU A 68 6.51 14.22 3.98
C LEU A 68 5.64 13.62 2.89
N LEU A 69 5.90 13.93 1.64
CA LEU A 69 5.19 13.32 0.51
C LEU A 69 5.44 11.81 0.45
N ALA A 70 6.65 11.37 0.75
CA ALA A 70 6.96 9.94 0.85
C ALA A 70 6.12 9.24 1.91
N LEU A 71 5.85 9.90 3.05
CA LEU A 71 4.96 9.37 4.08
C LEU A 71 3.52 9.20 3.57
N VAL A 72 3.03 10.14 2.77
CA VAL A 72 1.70 10.04 2.15
C VAL A 72 1.60 8.82 1.26
N CYS A 73 2.68 8.44 0.58
CA CYS A 73 2.74 7.29 -0.31
C CYS A 73 2.97 5.96 0.43
N ALA A 74 3.33 5.98 1.71
CA ALA A 74 3.81 4.80 2.42
C ALA A 74 2.77 4.22 3.39
N SER A 75 2.96 2.96 3.73
CA SER A 75 2.31 2.36 4.89
C SER A 75 3.06 2.76 6.16
N HIS A 76 2.32 2.96 7.25
CA HIS A 76 2.90 3.40 8.51
C HIS A 76 2.83 2.31 9.56
N ALA A 77 3.88 2.19 10.36
CA ALA A 77 3.97 1.26 11.48
C ALA A 77 3.75 1.96 12.84
N GLY A 78 3.41 3.26 12.83
CA GLY A 78 3.19 4.01 14.05
C GLY A 78 4.46 4.34 14.84
N THR A 79 5.62 4.28 14.21
CA THR A 79 6.88 4.67 14.84
C THR A 79 6.89 6.16 15.16
N GLN A 80 7.83 6.60 16.02
CA GLN A 80 7.99 8.01 16.34
C GLN A 80 8.18 8.86 15.09
N MET A 81 8.94 8.36 14.12
CA MET A 81 9.15 9.04 12.83
C MET A 81 7.83 9.20 12.07
N HIS A 82 7.01 8.15 12.02
CA HIS A 82 5.69 8.21 11.36
C HIS A 82 4.76 9.20 12.05
N GLN A 83 4.71 9.18 13.38
CA GLN A 83 3.86 10.09 14.17
C GLN A 83 4.28 11.55 13.97
N SER A 84 5.58 11.83 14.09
CA SER A 84 6.13 13.18 13.88
C SER A 84 5.86 13.69 12.48
N GLY A 85 6.02 12.83 11.48
CA GLY A 85 5.73 13.17 10.08
C GLY A 85 4.26 13.46 9.83
N ALA A 86 3.35 12.66 10.41
CA ALA A 86 1.91 12.89 10.29
C ALA A 86 1.52 14.22 10.92
N LEU A 87 2.04 14.55 12.10
CA LEU A 87 1.80 15.84 12.74
C LEU A 87 2.33 17.01 11.92
N ALA A 88 3.49 16.84 11.30
CA ALA A 88 4.06 17.86 10.41
C ALA A 88 3.19 18.09 9.17
N ILE A 89 2.61 17.03 8.60
CA ILE A 89 1.68 17.15 7.47
C ILE A 89 0.42 17.90 7.91
N LEU A 90 -0.15 17.55 9.05
CA LEU A 90 -1.33 18.26 9.59
C LEU A 90 -1.03 19.73 9.82
N ALA A 91 0.13 20.05 10.39
CA ALA A 91 0.53 21.44 10.66
C ALA A 91 0.63 22.28 9.39
N LYS A 92 0.97 21.68 8.25
CA LYS A 92 0.98 22.37 6.94
C LYS A 92 -0.40 22.89 6.54
N ALA A 93 -1.46 22.27 7.03
CA ALA A 93 -2.85 22.69 6.78
C ALA A 93 -3.46 23.40 7.99
N ASP A 94 -2.65 23.84 8.94
CA ASP A 94 -3.08 24.45 10.21
C ASP A 94 -4.02 23.54 11.01
N LEU A 95 -3.76 22.22 10.97
CA LEU A 95 -4.51 21.20 11.67
C LEU A 95 -3.62 20.49 12.71
N ASP A 96 -4.26 19.78 13.62
CA ASP A 96 -3.59 18.96 14.63
C ASP A 96 -4.26 17.57 14.73
N GLU A 97 -3.81 16.75 15.68
CA GLU A 97 -4.34 15.39 15.85
C GLU A 97 -5.84 15.34 16.16
N HIS A 98 -6.41 16.41 16.72
CA HIS A 98 -7.85 16.47 17.02
C HIS A 98 -8.71 16.55 15.77
N SER A 99 -8.11 16.89 14.62
CA SER A 99 -8.80 16.91 13.34
C SER A 99 -8.98 15.52 12.73
N LEU A 100 -8.26 14.51 13.25
CA LEU A 100 -8.36 13.14 12.78
C LEU A 100 -9.64 12.50 13.29
N GLN A 101 -10.39 11.86 12.38
CA GLN A 101 -11.67 11.23 12.72
C GLN A 101 -11.60 9.70 12.73
N CYS A 102 -10.40 9.15 12.59
CA CYS A 102 -10.22 7.72 12.64
C CYS A 102 -10.30 7.21 14.09
N VAL A 103 -11.06 6.12 14.28
CA VAL A 103 -11.15 5.46 15.57
C VAL A 103 -9.90 4.65 15.86
N ILE A 104 -9.55 4.58 17.13
CA ILE A 104 -8.47 3.70 17.58
C ILE A 104 -8.91 2.26 17.35
N CYS A 105 -8.08 1.51 16.64
CA CYS A 105 -8.34 0.11 16.40
C CYS A 105 -8.07 -0.71 17.66
N LEU A 106 -9.02 -1.55 18.07
CA LEU A 106 -8.89 -2.40 19.26
C LEU A 106 -8.08 -3.66 18.93
N LEU A 107 -6.80 -3.48 18.69
CA LEU A 107 -5.90 -4.55 18.23
C LEU A 107 -5.77 -5.70 19.23
N TYR A 108 -5.96 -5.43 20.50
CA TYR A 108 -5.89 -6.46 21.53
C TYR A 108 -7.05 -7.47 21.46
N THR A 109 -8.12 -7.17 20.73
CA THR A 109 -9.24 -8.10 20.55
C THR A 109 -9.05 -9.03 19.35
N SER A 110 -8.33 -8.58 18.32
CA SER A 110 -8.10 -9.35 17.10
C SER A 110 -6.88 -8.80 16.36
N PRO A 111 -5.66 -9.13 16.83
CA PRO A 111 -4.47 -8.63 16.16
C PRO A 111 -4.40 -9.15 14.73
N SER A 112 -4.06 -8.25 13.80
CA SER A 112 -3.84 -8.61 12.42
C SER A 112 -2.53 -9.41 12.28
N PRO A 113 -2.45 -10.40 11.37
CA PRO A 113 -1.18 -11.07 11.07
C PRO A 113 -0.04 -10.14 10.68
N ARG A 114 -0.36 -8.90 10.27
CA ARG A 114 0.63 -7.88 9.91
C ARG A 114 1.24 -7.20 11.12
N ASP A 115 0.59 -7.30 12.28
CA ASP A 115 1.03 -6.66 13.52
C ASP A 115 1.86 -7.62 14.38
N SER A 116 1.97 -8.85 13.94
CA SER A 116 2.74 -9.89 14.61
C SER A 116 4.15 -10.03 14.03
#